data_df5b767a1a733c3670196a7d277cee31
#
_entry.id   df5b767a1a733c3670196a7d277cee31
#
_cell.length_a   1.000
_cell.length_b   1.000
_cell.length_c   1.000
_cell.angle_alpha   90.00
_cell.angle_beta   90.00
_cell.angle_gamma   90.00
#
_symmetry.space_group_name_H-M   'P 1'
#
loop_
_entity.id
_entity.type
_entity.pdbx_description
1 polymer ?
#
loop_
_entity_poly.entity_id
_entity_poly.type
_entity_poly.pdbx_seq_one_letter_code
_entity_poly.pdbx_strand_id
1 'polypeptide(L)'
;MEDANRSRNSVRYGALMEVVRERMTTRQFDPGYVVPEEHYALILEAARHAPSGANAQPWHYIVVTDPGIKKTIADYFVAEQRNRAKLKMKFPTPNYRGLETAPGFIVVVADFRWTRAFPVLMDGSELDRLYHENAERILLQSVAASTMSAHLAAAALGYQVWWVTAIGQANAQAEMKPLLGIPEDLSVIDIFLFGPPAKPPYKRWKKTLPQIMAFNRFDPANYMTLDDIDRWIAEKRHHVMYRDESRVD
;
A
#
# COMPACT_ATOMS: atom_id res chain seq x y z
N MET A 1 -19.97 -34.55 -9.73
CA MET A 1 -19.89 -33.08 -9.88
C MET A 1 -19.36 -32.39 -8.61
N GLU A 2 -19.78 -32.78 -7.43
CA GLU A 2 -19.35 -32.19 -6.16
C GLU A 2 -17.84 -32.37 -5.87
N ASP A 3 -17.31 -33.58 -6.10
CA ASP A 3 -15.86 -33.86 -5.87
C ASP A 3 -14.95 -33.15 -6.88
N ALA A 4 -15.38 -33.03 -8.14
CA ALA A 4 -14.61 -32.24 -9.13
C ALA A 4 -14.60 -30.74 -8.82
N ASN A 5 -15.70 -30.24 -8.27
CA ASN A 5 -15.79 -28.83 -7.85
C ASN A 5 -14.98 -28.57 -6.60
N ARG A 6 -14.93 -29.48 -5.65
CA ARG A 6 -14.12 -29.43 -4.43
C ARG A 6 -12.63 -29.47 -4.74
N SER A 7 -12.21 -30.35 -5.66
CA SER A 7 -10.83 -30.42 -6.15
C SER A 7 -10.41 -29.13 -6.86
N ARG A 8 -11.24 -28.59 -7.76
CA ARG A 8 -11.00 -27.35 -8.48
C ARG A 8 -10.87 -26.15 -7.52
N ASN A 9 -11.70 -26.05 -6.49
CA ASN A 9 -11.64 -24.99 -5.49
C ASN A 9 -10.37 -25.09 -4.65
N SER A 10 -9.93 -26.29 -4.31
CA SER A 10 -8.66 -26.53 -3.60
C SER A 10 -7.45 -26.06 -4.41
N VAL A 11 -7.40 -26.34 -5.70
CA VAL A 11 -6.31 -25.90 -6.60
C VAL A 11 -6.28 -24.37 -6.70
N ARG A 12 -7.43 -23.72 -6.91
CA ARG A 12 -7.52 -22.26 -7.00
C ARG A 12 -7.10 -21.57 -5.71
N TYR A 13 -7.56 -22.08 -4.57
CA TYR A 13 -7.16 -21.56 -3.26
C TYR A 13 -5.66 -21.74 -3.04
N GLY A 14 -5.09 -22.90 -3.40
CA GLY A 14 -3.67 -23.17 -3.33
C GLY A 14 -2.84 -22.16 -4.11
N ALA A 15 -3.19 -21.93 -5.38
CA ALA A 15 -2.52 -20.95 -6.24
C ALA A 15 -2.62 -19.51 -5.68
N LEU A 16 -3.79 -19.10 -5.20
CA LEU A 16 -3.96 -17.79 -4.57
C LEU A 16 -3.07 -17.66 -3.34
N MET A 17 -3.02 -18.68 -2.48
CA MET A 17 -2.23 -18.65 -1.25
C MET A 17 -0.72 -18.71 -1.50
N GLU A 18 -0.28 -19.29 -2.60
CA GLU A 18 1.10 -19.20 -3.08
C GLU A 18 1.49 -17.76 -3.35
N VAL A 19 0.75 -17.06 -4.21
CA VAL A 19 0.95 -15.63 -4.52
C VAL A 19 0.91 -14.76 -3.25
N VAL A 20 -0.08 -14.98 -2.37
CA VAL A 20 -0.22 -14.23 -1.11
C VAL A 20 0.99 -14.40 -0.19
N ARG A 21 1.57 -15.62 -0.14
CA ARG A 21 2.75 -15.90 0.69
C ARG A 21 4.04 -15.38 0.08
N GLU A 22 4.17 -15.41 -1.23
CA GLU A 22 5.34 -14.95 -1.96
C GLU A 22 5.42 -13.42 -2.04
N ARG A 23 4.27 -12.73 -2.04
CA ARG A 23 4.23 -11.28 -2.00
C ARG A 23 4.91 -10.75 -0.73
N MET A 24 6.10 -10.24 -0.87
CA MET A 24 6.86 -9.63 0.24
C MET A 24 7.24 -8.19 -0.10
N THR A 25 7.45 -7.39 0.94
CA THR A 25 7.94 -6.03 0.79
C THR A 25 9.46 -6.04 0.69
N THR A 26 10.00 -5.51 -0.41
CA THR A 26 11.41 -5.17 -0.53
C THR A 26 11.58 -3.66 -0.62
N ARG A 27 12.74 -3.17 -0.16
CA ARG A 27 13.16 -1.76 -0.31
C ARG A 27 14.47 -1.64 -1.08
N GLN A 28 14.90 -2.74 -1.67
CA GLN A 28 16.11 -2.82 -2.51
C GLN A 28 15.75 -3.64 -3.74
N PHE A 29 15.70 -2.97 -4.88
CA PHE A 29 15.37 -3.59 -6.16
C PHE A 29 16.64 -3.72 -7.02
N ASP A 30 16.60 -4.61 -8.00
CA ASP A 30 17.62 -4.70 -9.03
C ASP A 30 17.53 -3.47 -9.95
N PRO A 31 18.53 -2.58 -9.94
CA PRO A 31 18.48 -1.34 -10.72
C PRO A 31 18.67 -1.56 -12.21
N GLY A 32 19.18 -2.73 -12.62
CA GLY A 32 19.41 -3.07 -14.03
C GLY A 32 18.19 -3.68 -14.73
N TYR A 33 17.14 -3.99 -13.97
CA TYR A 33 15.95 -4.61 -14.54
C TYR A 33 15.00 -3.57 -15.15
N VAL A 34 14.48 -3.89 -16.33
CA VAL A 34 13.45 -3.09 -17.01
C VAL A 34 12.15 -3.87 -17.00
N VAL A 35 11.10 -3.28 -16.45
CA VAL A 35 9.76 -3.88 -16.44
C VAL A 35 9.18 -3.84 -17.87
N PRO A 36 8.76 -4.98 -18.44
CA PRO A 36 8.04 -4.99 -19.70
C PRO A 36 6.75 -4.17 -19.63
N GLU A 37 6.45 -3.42 -20.69
CA GLU A 37 5.30 -2.52 -20.73
C GLU A 37 3.96 -3.27 -20.49
N GLU A 38 3.85 -4.47 -21.04
CA GLU A 38 2.67 -5.32 -20.84
C GLU A 38 2.44 -5.70 -19.37
N HIS A 39 3.47 -5.76 -18.53
CA HIS A 39 3.30 -6.09 -17.12
C HIS A 39 2.60 -4.97 -16.34
N TYR A 40 2.80 -3.70 -16.74
CA TYR A 40 2.02 -2.60 -16.16
C TYR A 40 0.53 -2.76 -16.47
N ALA A 41 0.19 -3.10 -17.72
CA ALA A 41 -1.20 -3.33 -18.13
C ALA A 41 -1.83 -4.51 -17.35
N LEU A 42 -1.12 -5.64 -17.21
CA LEU A 42 -1.60 -6.80 -16.45
C LEU A 42 -1.83 -6.48 -14.96
N ILE A 43 -0.92 -5.72 -14.35
CA ILE A 43 -1.03 -5.30 -12.95
C ILE A 43 -2.24 -4.36 -12.76
N LEU A 44 -2.39 -3.38 -13.64
CA LEU A 44 -3.48 -2.41 -13.55
C LEU A 44 -4.83 -3.01 -13.95
N GLU A 45 -4.84 -4.03 -14.83
CA GLU A 45 -6.04 -4.81 -15.10
C GLU A 45 -6.56 -5.50 -13.84
N ALA A 46 -5.70 -6.12 -13.03
CA ALA A 46 -6.10 -6.69 -11.75
C ALA A 46 -6.58 -5.60 -10.76
N ALA A 47 -5.93 -4.45 -10.73
CA ALA A 47 -6.29 -3.32 -9.88
C ALA A 47 -7.71 -2.81 -10.17
N ARG A 48 -8.07 -2.64 -11.44
CA ARG A 48 -9.37 -2.14 -11.84
C ARG A 48 -10.56 -3.08 -11.54
N HIS A 49 -10.28 -4.36 -11.28
CA HIS A 49 -11.29 -5.34 -10.86
C HIS A 49 -11.59 -5.32 -9.35
N ALA A 50 -10.94 -4.46 -8.60
CA ALA A 50 -11.23 -4.32 -7.18
C ALA A 50 -12.66 -3.80 -6.94
N PRO A 51 -13.32 -4.20 -5.84
CA PRO A 51 -14.60 -3.63 -5.46
C PRO A 51 -14.44 -2.18 -5.03
N SER A 52 -15.45 -1.35 -5.28
CA SER A 52 -15.51 0.01 -4.77
C SER A 52 -16.90 0.37 -4.26
N GLY A 53 -17.00 1.19 -3.23
CA GLY A 53 -18.27 1.72 -2.74
C GLY A 53 -19.00 2.46 -3.85
N ALA A 54 -20.30 2.24 -3.96
CA ALA A 54 -21.16 2.77 -5.03
C ALA A 54 -20.64 2.51 -6.47
N ASN A 55 -19.75 1.53 -6.65
CA ASN A 55 -19.01 1.29 -7.90
C ASN A 55 -18.32 2.57 -8.46
N ALA A 56 -17.88 3.43 -7.56
CA ALA A 56 -17.33 4.76 -7.90
C ALA A 56 -15.96 4.68 -8.61
N GLN A 57 -15.18 3.62 -8.37
CA GLN A 57 -13.86 3.39 -8.98
C GLN A 57 -12.97 4.65 -8.89
N PRO A 58 -12.72 5.17 -7.67
CA PRO A 58 -12.18 6.51 -7.46
C PRO A 58 -10.66 6.60 -7.66
N TRP A 59 -10.08 5.66 -8.34
CA TRP A 59 -8.64 5.53 -8.55
C TRP A 59 -8.21 5.94 -9.94
N HIS A 60 -7.04 6.58 -10.00
CA HIS A 60 -6.25 6.80 -11.22
C HIS A 60 -4.82 6.31 -10.97
N TYR A 61 -4.15 5.91 -12.03
CA TYR A 61 -2.79 5.39 -11.97
C TYR A 61 -1.89 6.14 -12.93
N ILE A 62 -0.74 6.60 -12.43
CA ILE A 62 0.29 7.22 -13.25
C ILE A 62 1.48 6.27 -13.26
N VAL A 63 1.75 5.64 -14.39
CA VAL A 63 2.96 4.84 -14.60
C VAL A 63 4.11 5.80 -14.87
N VAL A 64 5.11 5.80 -13.99
CA VAL A 64 6.27 6.67 -14.09
C VAL A 64 7.45 5.88 -14.64
N THR A 65 7.76 6.08 -15.91
CA THR A 65 8.92 5.46 -16.59
C THR A 65 10.05 6.45 -16.83
N ASP A 66 9.75 7.77 -16.86
CA ASP A 66 10.75 8.81 -17.04
C ASP A 66 11.77 8.83 -15.89
N PRO A 67 13.09 8.67 -16.17
CA PRO A 67 14.11 8.60 -15.14
C PRO A 67 14.27 9.91 -14.35
N GLY A 68 14.00 11.06 -14.99
CA GLY A 68 14.09 12.37 -14.35
C GLY A 68 12.99 12.56 -13.32
N ILE A 69 11.75 12.20 -13.66
CA ILE A 69 10.61 12.25 -12.74
C ILE A 69 10.84 11.27 -11.58
N LYS A 70 11.23 10.02 -11.85
CA LYS A 70 11.56 9.02 -10.80
C LYS A 70 12.61 9.55 -9.84
N LYS A 71 13.69 10.13 -10.38
CA LYS A 71 14.77 10.72 -9.59
C LYS A 71 14.25 11.85 -8.71
N THR A 72 13.46 12.77 -9.24
CA THR A 72 12.90 13.89 -8.49
C THR A 72 12.05 13.41 -7.31
N ILE A 73 11.20 12.41 -7.53
CA ILE A 73 10.39 11.81 -6.46
C ILE A 73 11.29 11.13 -5.42
N ALA A 74 12.27 10.35 -5.84
CA ALA A 74 13.20 9.67 -4.94
C ALA A 74 14.01 10.67 -4.10
N ASP A 75 14.56 11.72 -4.72
CA ASP A 75 15.32 12.78 -4.06
C ASP A 75 14.50 13.46 -2.95
N TYR A 76 13.22 13.74 -3.21
CA TYR A 76 12.31 14.30 -2.21
C TYR A 76 12.21 13.40 -0.97
N PHE A 77 11.91 12.11 -1.15
CA PHE A 77 11.75 11.19 -0.02
C PHE A 77 13.06 10.92 0.72
N VAL A 78 14.20 10.88 0.03
CA VAL A 78 15.52 10.75 0.65
C VAL A 78 15.86 12.00 1.45
N ALA A 79 15.53 13.20 0.95
CA ALA A 79 15.70 14.44 1.69
C ALA A 79 14.80 14.48 2.94
N GLU A 80 13.53 14.08 2.82
CA GLU A 80 12.61 13.94 3.96
C GLU A 80 13.13 12.96 5.01
N GLN A 81 13.69 11.84 4.60
CA GLN A 81 14.32 10.89 5.52
C GLN A 81 15.47 11.52 6.28
N ARG A 82 16.36 12.26 5.60
CA ARG A 82 17.49 12.96 6.22
C ARG A 82 17.03 14.05 7.20
N ASN A 83 15.98 14.80 6.84
CA ASN A 83 15.41 15.81 7.70
C ASN A 83 14.81 15.21 8.98
N ARG A 84 14.05 14.12 8.83
CA ARG A 84 13.46 13.40 9.96
C ARG A 84 14.49 12.74 10.86
N ALA A 85 15.64 12.32 10.33
CA ALA A 85 16.74 11.79 11.14
C ALA A 85 17.31 12.80 12.13
N LYS A 86 17.12 14.11 11.88
CA LYS A 86 17.52 15.21 12.80
C LYS A 86 16.50 15.44 13.90
N LEU A 87 15.30 14.88 13.79
CA LEU A 87 14.24 15.02 14.79
C LEU A 87 14.37 13.91 15.85
N LYS A 88 13.98 14.24 17.10
CA LYS A 88 13.89 13.24 18.18
C LYS A 88 12.71 12.32 17.95
N MET A 89 12.81 11.44 16.99
CA MET A 89 11.77 10.45 16.70
C MET A 89 11.93 9.21 17.57
N LYS A 90 10.82 8.68 18.08
CA LYS A 90 10.78 7.44 18.88
C LYS A 90 11.34 6.24 18.08
N PHE A 91 11.20 6.27 16.75
CA PHE A 91 11.66 5.23 15.83
C PHE A 91 12.28 5.84 14.57
N PRO A 92 13.25 5.14 13.94
CA PRO A 92 13.83 5.60 12.69
C PRO A 92 12.78 5.57 11.57
N THR A 93 12.92 6.49 10.63
CA THR A 93 12.12 6.48 9.40
C THR A 93 12.54 5.30 8.51
N PRO A 94 11.65 4.79 7.66
CA PRO A 94 12.03 3.83 6.64
C PRO A 94 13.14 4.37 5.73
N ASN A 95 13.99 3.49 5.23
CA ASN A 95 14.97 3.85 4.21
C ASN A 95 14.24 4.00 2.86
N TYR A 96 14.27 5.22 2.28
CA TYR A 96 13.60 5.54 1.02
C TYR A 96 14.48 5.40 -0.22
N ARG A 97 15.76 5.03 -0.09
CA ARG A 97 16.66 4.83 -1.24
C ARG A 97 16.19 3.75 -2.24
N GLY A 98 15.32 2.85 -1.82
CA GLY A 98 14.69 1.90 -2.73
C GLY A 98 13.84 2.53 -3.83
N LEU A 99 13.40 3.80 -3.66
CA LEU A 99 12.74 4.56 -4.72
C LEU A 99 13.68 4.84 -5.90
N GLU A 100 14.98 5.04 -5.64
CA GLU A 100 15.99 5.30 -6.67
C GLU A 100 16.19 4.09 -7.59
N THR A 101 16.04 2.88 -7.05
CA THR A 101 16.35 1.62 -7.75
C THR A 101 15.12 0.85 -8.24
N ALA A 102 13.91 1.26 -7.87
CA ALA A 102 12.69 0.55 -8.23
C ALA A 102 12.44 0.59 -9.75
N PRO A 103 12.43 -0.55 -10.45
CA PRO A 103 12.17 -0.57 -11.90
C PRO A 103 10.72 -0.26 -12.21
N GLY A 104 9.77 -0.86 -11.48
CA GLY A 104 8.34 -0.59 -11.59
C GLY A 104 7.90 0.52 -10.64
N PHE A 105 7.22 1.55 -11.17
CA PHE A 105 6.84 2.73 -10.42
C PHE A 105 5.47 3.23 -10.85
N ILE A 106 4.48 3.13 -9.96
CA ILE A 106 3.11 3.59 -10.20
C ILE A 106 2.69 4.52 -9.07
N VAL A 107 2.21 5.71 -9.40
CA VAL A 107 1.59 6.63 -8.44
C VAL A 107 0.09 6.42 -8.47
N VAL A 108 -0.51 6.23 -7.31
CA VAL A 108 -1.94 6.01 -7.11
C VAL A 108 -2.59 7.30 -6.67
N VAL A 109 -3.58 7.74 -7.42
CA VAL A 109 -4.33 8.99 -7.19
C VAL A 109 -5.78 8.65 -6.93
N ALA A 110 -6.39 9.31 -5.96
CA ALA A 110 -7.81 9.18 -5.63
C ALA A 110 -8.60 10.44 -5.98
N ASP A 111 -9.80 10.23 -6.48
CA ASP A 111 -10.83 11.27 -6.68
C ASP A 111 -11.92 11.13 -5.60
N PHE A 112 -11.79 11.92 -4.53
CA PHE A 112 -12.78 11.93 -3.44
C PHE A 112 -14.06 12.72 -3.78
N ARG A 113 -14.15 13.37 -4.92
CA ARG A 113 -15.39 14.01 -5.38
C ARG A 113 -16.51 12.99 -5.61
N TRP A 114 -16.14 11.70 -5.79
CA TRP A 114 -17.08 10.59 -5.87
C TRP A 114 -17.85 10.31 -4.56
N THR A 115 -17.57 11.03 -3.47
CA THR A 115 -18.47 11.06 -2.30
C THR A 115 -19.90 11.41 -2.69
N ARG A 116 -20.10 12.17 -3.77
CA ARG A 116 -21.40 12.51 -4.35
C ARG A 116 -22.20 11.31 -4.91
N ALA A 117 -21.54 10.17 -5.13
CA ALA A 117 -22.21 8.92 -5.54
C ALA A 117 -22.89 8.19 -4.37
N PHE A 118 -22.67 8.64 -3.14
CA PHE A 118 -23.28 8.08 -1.95
C PHE A 118 -24.53 8.87 -1.53
N PRO A 119 -25.43 8.28 -0.72
CA PRO A 119 -26.59 8.99 -0.20
C PRO A 119 -26.15 10.00 0.88
N VAL A 120 -25.69 11.17 0.45
CA VAL A 120 -25.34 12.29 1.29
C VAL A 120 -26.48 13.30 1.28
N LEU A 121 -26.71 13.98 2.41
CA LEU A 121 -27.84 14.88 2.58
C LEU A 121 -27.64 16.22 1.87
N MET A 122 -26.40 16.72 1.84
CA MET A 122 -26.02 18.01 1.23
C MET A 122 -26.76 19.22 1.82
N ASP A 123 -27.16 19.14 3.08
CA ASP A 123 -27.87 20.19 3.81
C ASP A 123 -27.01 20.92 4.86
N GLY A 124 -25.74 20.53 4.99
CA GLY A 124 -24.78 21.09 5.95
C GLY A 124 -25.04 20.72 7.41
N SER A 125 -25.95 19.77 7.68
CA SER A 125 -26.22 19.28 9.02
C SER A 125 -25.07 18.43 9.57
N GLU A 126 -25.12 18.17 10.88
CA GLU A 126 -24.16 17.22 11.50
C GLU A 126 -24.30 15.82 10.90
N LEU A 127 -25.50 15.41 10.54
CA LEU A 127 -25.74 14.12 9.92
C LEU A 127 -25.13 14.07 8.52
N ASP A 128 -25.26 15.14 7.72
CA ASP A 128 -24.60 15.27 6.41
C ASP A 128 -23.09 15.12 6.55
N ARG A 129 -22.46 15.79 7.51
CA ARG A 129 -21.02 15.67 7.79
C ARG A 129 -20.61 14.21 8.09
N LEU A 130 -21.38 13.51 8.94
CA LEU A 130 -21.12 12.11 9.30
C LEU A 130 -21.22 11.17 8.09
N TYR A 131 -22.21 11.38 7.22
CA TYR A 131 -22.34 10.60 5.98
C TYR A 131 -21.20 10.87 5.02
N HIS A 132 -20.78 12.13 4.90
CA HIS A 132 -19.67 12.52 4.02
C HIS A 132 -18.34 11.92 4.49
N GLU A 133 -18.01 12.02 5.76
CA GLU A 133 -16.82 11.40 6.35
C GLU A 133 -16.79 9.87 6.15
N ASN A 134 -17.96 9.21 6.26
CA ASN A 134 -18.03 7.78 6.01
C ASN A 134 -17.85 7.45 4.52
N ALA A 135 -18.38 8.26 3.61
CA ALA A 135 -18.20 8.10 2.18
C ALA A 135 -16.71 8.21 1.79
N GLU A 136 -15.98 9.20 2.34
CA GLU A 136 -14.52 9.33 2.13
C GLU A 136 -13.75 8.09 2.62
N ARG A 137 -14.10 7.55 3.79
CA ARG A 137 -13.50 6.31 4.30
C ARG A 137 -13.75 5.13 3.37
N ILE A 138 -14.95 5.00 2.82
CA ILE A 138 -15.30 3.93 1.87
C ILE A 138 -14.49 4.10 0.59
N LEU A 139 -14.33 5.31 0.07
CA LEU A 139 -13.52 5.57 -1.12
C LEU A 139 -12.04 5.25 -0.88
N LEU A 140 -11.50 5.63 0.27
CA LEU A 140 -10.11 5.29 0.64
C LEU A 140 -9.90 3.77 0.75
N GLN A 141 -10.85 3.04 1.36
CA GLN A 141 -10.83 1.58 1.41
C GLN A 141 -10.90 0.96 0.00
N SER A 142 -11.67 1.57 -0.90
CA SER A 142 -11.77 1.14 -2.31
C SER A 142 -10.43 1.27 -3.02
N VAL A 143 -9.75 2.42 -2.88
CA VAL A 143 -8.39 2.63 -3.43
C VAL A 143 -7.39 1.63 -2.84
N ALA A 144 -7.44 1.37 -1.53
CA ALA A 144 -6.57 0.40 -0.88
C ALA A 144 -6.81 -1.03 -1.39
N ALA A 145 -8.07 -1.43 -1.63
CA ALA A 145 -8.41 -2.72 -2.23
C ALA A 145 -7.84 -2.86 -3.65
N SER A 146 -7.94 -1.80 -4.45
CA SER A 146 -7.39 -1.75 -5.79
C SER A 146 -5.86 -1.82 -5.78
N THR A 147 -5.19 -1.06 -4.91
CA THR A 147 -3.74 -1.13 -4.73
C THR A 147 -3.31 -2.53 -4.28
N MET A 148 -4.04 -3.19 -3.37
CA MET A 148 -3.70 -4.55 -2.95
C MET A 148 -3.87 -5.57 -4.09
N SER A 149 -4.87 -5.39 -4.97
CA SER A 149 -5.04 -6.23 -6.17
C SER A 149 -3.84 -6.10 -7.11
N ALA A 150 -3.33 -4.87 -7.32
CA ALA A 150 -2.09 -4.62 -8.05
C ALA A 150 -0.88 -5.33 -7.42
N HIS A 151 -0.77 -5.29 -6.09
CA HIS A 151 0.31 -5.98 -5.36
C HIS A 151 0.30 -7.50 -5.58
N LEU A 152 -0.87 -8.12 -5.58
CA LEU A 152 -1.01 -9.55 -5.82
C LEU A 152 -0.69 -9.90 -7.28
N ALA A 153 -1.13 -9.08 -8.23
CA ALA A 153 -0.81 -9.27 -9.64
C ALA A 153 0.69 -9.15 -9.90
N ALA A 154 1.36 -8.16 -9.32
CA ALA A 154 2.81 -8.03 -9.41
C ALA A 154 3.54 -9.24 -8.81
N ALA A 155 3.06 -9.75 -7.66
CA ALA A 155 3.62 -10.96 -7.06
C ALA A 155 3.40 -12.20 -7.93
N ALA A 156 2.24 -12.33 -8.57
CA ALA A 156 1.94 -13.41 -9.51
C ALA A 156 2.85 -13.37 -10.76
N LEU A 157 3.35 -12.19 -11.13
CA LEU A 157 4.37 -11.99 -12.17
C LEU A 157 5.81 -12.21 -11.66
N GLY A 158 5.99 -12.63 -10.41
CA GLY A 158 7.30 -12.92 -9.81
C GLY A 158 8.00 -11.69 -9.21
N TYR A 159 7.33 -10.55 -9.11
CA TYR A 159 7.91 -9.34 -8.53
C TYR A 159 7.75 -9.27 -7.01
N GLN A 160 8.72 -8.64 -6.36
CA GLN A 160 8.52 -8.13 -5.00
C GLN A 160 8.01 -6.68 -5.05
N VAL A 161 7.40 -6.24 -3.98
CA VAL A 161 6.63 -5.00 -3.98
C VAL A 161 7.01 -4.08 -2.80
N TRP A 162 6.75 -2.79 -2.95
CA TRP A 162 6.79 -1.85 -1.83
C TRP A 162 5.65 -0.84 -1.94
N TRP A 163 4.91 -0.70 -0.87
CA TRP A 163 3.81 0.25 -0.73
C TRP A 163 4.30 1.47 0.05
N VAL A 164 4.41 2.63 -0.60
CA VAL A 164 4.86 3.89 0.01
C VAL A 164 3.67 4.81 0.22
N THR A 165 3.19 4.86 1.47
CA THR A 165 2.02 5.65 1.87
C THR A 165 2.39 7.08 2.34
N ALA A 166 3.67 7.35 2.58
CA ALA A 166 4.14 8.66 3.03
C ALA A 166 3.88 9.81 2.03
N ILE A 167 3.61 9.49 0.78
CA ILE A 167 3.25 10.45 -0.27
C ILE A 167 1.91 11.16 0.02
N GLY A 168 1.03 10.56 0.83
CA GLY A 168 -0.25 11.15 1.21
C GLY A 168 -0.13 12.36 2.17
N GLN A 169 1.07 12.69 2.65
CA GLN A 169 1.28 13.86 3.51
C GLN A 169 1.17 15.17 2.72
N ALA A 170 0.63 16.23 3.33
CA ALA A 170 0.36 17.50 2.67
C ALA A 170 1.57 18.11 1.96
N ASN A 171 2.75 18.05 2.60
CA ASN A 171 4.00 18.52 2.00
C ASN A 171 4.41 17.69 0.76
N ALA A 172 4.21 16.37 0.80
CA ALA A 172 4.47 15.52 -0.36
C ALA A 172 3.47 15.79 -1.50
N GLN A 173 2.20 16.03 -1.19
CA GLN A 173 1.19 16.39 -2.16
C GLN A 173 1.54 17.68 -2.92
N ALA A 174 2.00 18.71 -2.19
CA ALA A 174 2.39 20.00 -2.76
C ALA A 174 3.53 19.86 -3.79
N GLU A 175 4.44 18.92 -3.60
CA GLU A 175 5.55 18.68 -4.52
C GLU A 175 5.16 17.74 -5.69
N MET A 176 4.36 16.71 -5.39
CA MET A 176 4.07 15.67 -6.37
C MET A 176 2.99 16.07 -7.36
N LYS A 177 1.97 16.85 -6.96
CA LYS A 177 0.89 17.24 -7.85
C LYS A 177 1.38 18.06 -9.05
N PRO A 178 2.14 19.15 -8.89
CA PRO A 178 2.65 19.91 -10.04
C PRO A 178 3.65 19.11 -10.88
N LEU A 179 4.49 18.27 -10.25
CA LEU A 179 5.45 17.43 -10.96
C LEU A 179 4.78 16.43 -11.91
N LEU A 180 3.65 15.88 -11.49
CA LEU A 180 2.91 14.84 -12.23
C LEU A 180 1.69 15.37 -12.98
N GLY A 181 1.42 16.67 -12.95
CA GLY A 181 0.26 17.28 -13.59
C GLY A 181 -1.08 16.85 -12.97
N ILE A 182 -1.08 16.54 -11.67
CA ILE A 182 -2.29 16.11 -10.96
C ILE A 182 -3.11 17.32 -10.54
N PRO A 183 -4.42 17.37 -10.86
CA PRO A 183 -5.32 18.44 -10.44
C PRO A 183 -5.35 18.59 -8.90
N GLU A 184 -5.54 19.84 -8.43
CA GLU A 184 -5.50 20.17 -7.00
C GLU A 184 -6.58 19.47 -6.17
N ASP A 185 -7.72 19.19 -6.76
CA ASP A 185 -8.86 18.52 -6.14
C ASP A 185 -8.75 16.99 -6.11
N LEU A 186 -7.70 16.41 -6.68
CA LEU A 186 -7.36 15.00 -6.54
C LEU A 186 -6.29 14.81 -5.45
N SER A 187 -6.22 13.60 -4.89
CA SER A 187 -5.28 13.26 -3.82
C SER A 187 -4.32 12.16 -4.25
N VAL A 188 -3.02 12.39 -4.08
CA VAL A 188 -2.04 11.31 -4.21
C VAL A 188 -2.10 10.44 -2.97
N ILE A 189 -2.35 9.15 -3.12
CA ILE A 189 -2.55 8.24 -1.99
C ILE A 189 -1.30 7.40 -1.73
N ASP A 190 -0.74 6.79 -2.77
CA ASP A 190 0.33 5.82 -2.65
C ASP A 190 1.34 5.93 -3.79
N ILE A 191 2.56 5.45 -3.55
CA ILE A 191 3.44 4.97 -4.60
C ILE A 191 3.53 3.45 -4.47
N PHE A 192 3.21 2.77 -5.54
CA PHE A 192 3.36 1.34 -5.68
C PHE A 192 4.62 1.04 -6.49
N LEU A 193 5.59 0.41 -5.82
CA LEU A 193 6.87 0.02 -6.42
C LEU A 193 6.94 -1.50 -6.54
N PHE A 194 7.54 -2.00 -7.63
CA PHE A 194 7.70 -3.42 -7.83
C PHE A 194 8.89 -3.74 -8.74
N GLY A 195 9.39 -4.95 -8.62
CA GLY A 195 10.51 -5.46 -9.42
C GLY A 195 11.21 -6.62 -8.75
N PRO A 196 12.23 -7.21 -9.41
CA PRO A 196 13.10 -8.19 -8.78
C PRO A 196 13.83 -7.56 -7.58
N PRO A 197 13.92 -8.28 -6.45
CA PRO A 197 14.66 -7.78 -5.30
C PRO A 197 16.17 -7.92 -5.52
N ALA A 198 16.96 -6.90 -5.16
CA ALA A 198 18.42 -6.97 -5.19
C ALA A 198 19.00 -7.94 -4.15
N LYS A 199 18.24 -8.24 -3.10
CA LYS A 199 18.57 -9.23 -2.05
C LYS A 199 17.32 -10.04 -1.73
N PRO A 200 17.45 -11.32 -1.35
CA PRO A 200 16.31 -12.13 -0.94
C PRO A 200 15.50 -11.43 0.16
N PRO A 201 14.19 -11.26 -0.03
CA PRO A 201 13.35 -10.67 1.01
C PRO A 201 13.28 -11.61 2.21
N TYR A 202 13.09 -11.06 3.40
CA TYR A 202 12.94 -11.86 4.60
C TYR A 202 11.48 -11.97 5.04
N LYS A 203 11.15 -13.11 5.64
CA LYS A 203 9.81 -13.41 6.12
C LYS A 203 9.45 -12.47 7.28
N ARG A 204 8.32 -11.78 7.15
CA ARG A 204 7.79 -10.90 8.19
C ARG A 204 6.98 -11.67 9.23
N TRP A 205 7.06 -11.21 10.47
CA TRP A 205 6.18 -11.68 11.52
C TRP A 205 4.72 -11.34 11.20
N LYS A 206 3.83 -12.24 11.59
CA LYS A 206 2.39 -12.07 11.49
C LYS A 206 1.71 -12.53 12.77
N LYS A 207 0.65 -11.87 13.17
CA LYS A 207 -0.24 -12.40 14.19
C LYS A 207 -0.77 -13.76 13.78
N THR A 208 -1.00 -14.64 14.74
CA THR A 208 -1.66 -15.93 14.51
C THR A 208 -3.16 -15.72 14.26
N LEU A 209 -3.82 -16.68 13.63
CA LEU A 209 -5.26 -16.59 13.39
C LEU A 209 -6.08 -16.38 14.68
N PRO A 210 -5.83 -17.12 15.79
CA PRO A 210 -6.54 -16.88 17.05
C PRO A 210 -6.40 -15.45 17.59
N GLN A 211 -5.30 -14.76 17.29
CA GLN A 211 -5.10 -13.38 17.74
C GLN A 211 -5.89 -12.34 16.95
N ILE A 212 -6.50 -12.72 15.83
CA ILE A 212 -7.21 -11.79 14.92
C ILE A 212 -8.60 -12.29 14.51
N MET A 213 -8.99 -13.48 14.95
CA MET A 213 -10.24 -14.11 14.55
C MET A 213 -11.06 -14.48 15.78
N ALA A 214 -12.33 -14.09 15.79
CA ALA A 214 -13.32 -14.50 16.77
C ALA A 214 -14.63 -14.77 16.07
N PHE A 215 -15.49 -15.61 16.68
CA PHE A 215 -16.84 -15.88 16.18
C PHE A 215 -17.87 -15.07 16.94
N ASN A 216 -18.78 -14.44 16.21
CA ASN A 216 -19.94 -13.69 16.69
C ASN A 216 -19.63 -12.44 17.53
N ARG A 217 -18.59 -12.43 18.34
CA ARG A 217 -18.21 -11.31 19.21
C ARG A 217 -16.71 -11.17 19.25
N PHE A 218 -16.22 -9.94 19.51
CA PHE A 218 -14.80 -9.70 19.76
C PHE A 218 -14.33 -10.53 20.96
N ASP A 219 -13.16 -11.16 20.87
CA ASP A 219 -12.56 -11.88 21.99
C ASP A 219 -11.76 -10.91 22.85
N PRO A 220 -12.20 -10.67 24.11
CA PRO A 220 -11.48 -9.77 25.03
C PRO A 220 -10.02 -10.14 25.27
N ALA A 221 -9.65 -11.43 25.13
CA ALA A 221 -8.26 -11.88 25.26
C ALA A 221 -7.32 -11.31 24.18
N ASN A 222 -7.89 -10.84 23.07
CA ASN A 222 -7.15 -10.20 21.98
C ASN A 222 -7.09 -8.67 22.10
N TYR A 223 -7.75 -8.09 23.12
CA TYR A 223 -7.69 -6.66 23.39
C TYR A 223 -6.34 -6.32 24.04
N MET A 224 -5.67 -5.34 23.47
CA MET A 224 -4.46 -4.75 24.02
C MET A 224 -4.78 -3.35 24.54
N THR A 225 -4.48 -3.09 25.80
CA THR A 225 -4.48 -1.73 26.34
C THR A 225 -3.41 -0.87 25.69
N LEU A 226 -3.44 0.44 25.91
CA LEU A 226 -2.37 1.32 25.42
C LEU A 226 -1.02 0.92 26.02
N ASP A 227 -0.98 0.55 27.30
CA ASP A 227 0.23 0.09 27.98
C ASP A 227 0.78 -1.22 27.38
N ASP A 228 -0.13 -2.14 27.00
CA ASP A 228 0.27 -3.39 26.31
C ASP A 228 0.86 -3.09 24.92
N ILE A 229 0.24 -2.15 24.19
CA ILE A 229 0.75 -1.71 22.89
C ILE A 229 2.11 -1.05 23.04
N ASP A 230 2.29 -0.15 24.03
CA ASP A 230 3.56 0.51 24.26
C ASP A 230 4.67 -0.47 24.69
N ARG A 231 4.34 -1.45 25.53
CA ARG A 231 5.23 -2.53 25.92
C ARG A 231 5.61 -3.38 24.70
N TRP A 232 4.63 -3.79 23.89
CA TRP A 232 4.89 -4.55 22.67
C TRP A 232 5.80 -3.78 21.71
N ILE A 233 5.56 -2.48 21.54
CA ILE A 233 6.39 -1.60 20.71
C ILE A 233 7.83 -1.57 21.23
N ALA A 234 8.03 -1.41 22.53
CA ALA A 234 9.35 -1.35 23.14
C ALA A 234 10.13 -2.66 22.99
N GLU A 235 9.45 -3.79 23.19
CA GLU A 235 10.09 -5.12 23.23
C GLU A 235 10.20 -5.80 21.86
N LYS A 236 9.19 -5.66 21.01
CA LYS A 236 9.02 -6.50 19.81
C LYS A 236 9.16 -5.76 18.49
N ARG A 237 8.77 -4.46 18.42
CA ARG A 237 8.69 -3.74 17.14
C ARG A 237 9.97 -3.80 16.32
N HIS A 238 11.10 -3.74 16.99
CA HIS A 238 12.40 -3.73 16.36
C HIS A 238 12.64 -5.02 15.56
N HIS A 239 12.41 -6.18 16.18
CA HIS A 239 12.56 -7.50 15.54
C HIS A 239 11.50 -7.76 14.46
N VAL A 240 10.34 -7.10 14.57
CA VAL A 240 9.21 -7.25 13.63
C VAL A 240 9.37 -6.38 12.40
N MET A 241 9.90 -5.16 12.56
CA MET A 241 9.95 -4.14 11.52
C MET A 241 11.26 -4.13 10.74
N TYR A 242 12.38 -4.45 11.37
CA TYR A 242 13.72 -4.32 10.79
C TYR A 242 14.52 -5.61 10.99
N ARG A 243 15.38 -5.94 10.02
CA ARG A 243 16.51 -6.82 10.25
C ARG A 243 17.58 -6.06 11.05
N ASP A 244 18.35 -6.77 11.87
CA ASP A 244 19.47 -6.16 12.59
C ASP A 244 20.48 -5.52 11.63
N GLU A 245 20.68 -6.10 10.46
CA GLU A 245 21.54 -5.61 9.37
C GLU A 245 21.01 -4.34 8.68
N SER A 246 19.72 -4.01 8.80
CA SER A 246 19.12 -2.82 8.19
C SER A 246 19.20 -1.59 9.08
N ARG A 247 19.85 -1.70 10.25
CA ARG A 247 20.10 -0.60 11.17
C ARG A 247 21.31 0.26 10.80
N VAL A 248 22.13 -0.23 9.90
CA VAL A 248 23.47 0.34 9.64
C VAL A 248 23.45 1.36 8.50
N ASP A 249 22.28 1.69 7.91
CA ASP A 249 22.17 2.64 6.80
C ASP A 249 21.44 3.94 7.18
#